data_9635d1e709138cc8455bdad46f57e2a0
#
_entry.id   9635d1e709138cc8455bdad46f57e2a0
#
_cell.length_a   1.000
_cell.length_b   1.000
_cell.length_c   1.000
_cell.angle_alpha   90.00
_cell.angle_beta   90.00
_cell.angle_gamma   90.00
#
_symmetry.space_group_name_H-M   'P 1'
#
loop_
_entity.id
_entity.type
_entity.pdbx_description
1 polymer ?
#
loop_
_entity_poly.entity_id
_entity_poly.type
_entity_poly.pdbx_seq_one_letter_code
_entity_poly.pdbx_strand_id
1 'polypeptide(L)'
;MLKANRSDFLIRPFLKRNNFRALYQIICTILPIISIWLIVYQIINQPLSLLIKGLLLMPIICLLTLFSSRTFSLMHDCGHNSLFTKRKLNRFFGFLLGLVNGIPQKSWSIDHAFHHKNNGNWEIYKGPIDVLSLEDYNSLSKREKFLYKLSRDWVMIFPGGFYYLVLKPRLGLIIIIFNFTKDVLKETFIKIKNREISKLLAINSRVKPPFSDYGDNFSELFELVINNLIVIIGWIFMCKWLGLVFFLSFYSVMLTLSASILICVFFVQHNYENAYAKKTKNWDIVDGAILGSSNLDMPNWLNWFLADISFHSIHHLSERIPNYNLRACHKANIHLLQQSKFLKLRDFSNCFKYIIWDNKNEKLIPAS
;
A
#
# COMPACT_ATOMS: atom_id res chain seq x y z
N MET A 1 -19.82 -28.52 -5.07
CA MET A 1 -20.20 -27.68 -3.91
C MET A 1 -21.04 -26.54 -4.40
N LEU A 2 -22.07 -26.14 -3.64
CA LEU A 2 -22.89 -24.97 -3.98
C LEU A 2 -22.02 -23.71 -3.93
N LYS A 3 -22.14 -22.85 -4.94
CA LYS A 3 -21.46 -21.56 -4.99
C LYS A 3 -22.03 -20.69 -3.86
N ALA A 4 -21.17 -20.19 -2.96
CA ALA A 4 -21.59 -19.31 -1.88
C ALA A 4 -21.95 -17.92 -2.44
N ASN A 5 -23.09 -17.38 -2.02
CA ASN A 5 -23.51 -16.02 -2.32
C ASN A 5 -23.06 -15.08 -1.19
N ARG A 6 -22.96 -13.80 -1.48
CA ARG A 6 -22.60 -12.80 -0.45
C ARG A 6 -23.57 -12.76 0.74
N SER A 7 -24.85 -13.09 0.51
CA SER A 7 -25.89 -13.17 1.55
C SER A 7 -25.66 -14.28 2.57
N ASP A 8 -24.92 -15.33 2.21
CA ASP A 8 -24.68 -16.49 3.06
C ASP A 8 -23.67 -16.17 4.17
N PHE A 9 -22.85 -15.13 3.97
CA PHE A 9 -21.84 -14.71 4.92
C PHE A 9 -22.41 -13.84 6.04
N LEU A 10 -22.09 -14.19 7.27
CA LEU A 10 -22.42 -13.41 8.46
C LEU A 10 -21.49 -12.19 8.57
N ILE A 11 -21.81 -11.09 7.88
CA ILE A 11 -20.97 -9.87 7.83
C ILE A 11 -21.53 -8.77 8.76
N ARG A 12 -22.83 -8.55 8.74
CA ARG A 12 -23.50 -7.41 9.42
C ARG A 12 -23.06 -7.17 10.87
N PRO A 13 -22.96 -8.18 11.76
CA PRO A 13 -22.55 -7.98 13.15
C PRO A 13 -21.16 -7.38 13.30
N PHE A 14 -20.27 -7.64 12.33
CA PHE A 14 -18.87 -7.24 12.35
C PHE A 14 -18.60 -5.86 11.72
N LEU A 15 -19.60 -5.21 11.13
CA LEU A 15 -19.48 -3.86 10.58
C LEU A 15 -19.50 -2.76 11.64
N LYS A 16 -19.80 -3.10 12.90
CA LYS A 16 -19.91 -2.12 13.99
C LYS A 16 -18.53 -1.56 14.31
N ARG A 17 -18.40 -0.25 14.12
CA ARG A 17 -17.16 0.50 14.40
C ARG A 17 -17.18 1.02 15.83
N ASN A 18 -15.98 1.12 16.43
CA ASN A 18 -15.80 1.60 17.80
C ASN A 18 -14.65 2.61 17.85
N ASN A 19 -14.94 3.88 18.10
CA ASN A 19 -13.94 4.95 18.14
C ASN A 19 -12.92 4.76 19.27
N PHE A 20 -13.29 4.18 20.40
CA PHE A 20 -12.37 3.92 21.49
C PHE A 20 -11.32 2.87 21.07
N ARG A 21 -11.76 1.74 20.48
CA ARG A 21 -10.85 0.72 19.96
C ARG A 21 -9.92 1.29 18.87
N ALA A 22 -10.46 2.13 17.98
CA ALA A 22 -9.68 2.80 16.95
C ALA A 22 -8.59 3.69 17.55
N LEU A 23 -8.96 4.57 18.48
CA LEU A 23 -8.03 5.48 19.14
C LEU A 23 -6.98 4.72 19.96
N TYR A 24 -7.39 3.68 20.70
CA TYR A 24 -6.49 2.81 21.44
C TYR A 24 -5.41 2.19 20.54
N GLN A 25 -5.79 1.66 19.36
CA GLN A 25 -4.82 1.12 18.40
C GLN A 25 -3.82 2.17 17.91
N ILE A 26 -4.30 3.40 17.62
CA ILE A 26 -3.41 4.49 17.19
C ILE A 26 -2.43 4.86 18.31
N ILE A 27 -2.92 5.03 19.54
CA ILE A 27 -2.08 5.35 20.70
C ILE A 27 -1.02 4.26 20.92
N CYS A 28 -1.44 2.98 20.95
CA CYS A 28 -0.53 1.83 21.08
C CYS A 28 0.44 1.66 19.88
N THR A 29 0.26 2.41 18.81
CA THR A 29 1.17 2.42 17.66
C THR A 29 2.10 3.63 17.69
N ILE A 30 1.55 4.82 17.89
CA ILE A 30 2.32 6.08 17.78
C ILE A 30 3.18 6.32 19.01
N LEU A 31 2.67 6.05 20.22
CA LEU A 31 3.50 6.24 21.45
C LEU A 31 4.77 5.39 21.44
N PRO A 32 4.74 4.08 21.12
CA PRO A 32 5.96 3.31 20.96
C PRO A 32 6.92 3.87 19.91
N ILE A 33 6.43 4.33 18.75
CA ILE A 33 7.29 4.94 17.72
C ILE A 33 8.03 6.15 18.31
N ILE A 34 7.32 7.05 18.99
CA ILE A 34 7.93 8.23 19.61
C ILE A 34 8.96 7.80 20.66
N SER A 35 8.60 6.87 21.55
CA SER A 35 9.48 6.36 22.59
C SER A 35 10.75 5.73 22.02
N ILE A 36 10.61 4.95 20.94
CA ILE A 36 11.74 4.31 20.28
C ILE A 36 12.68 5.34 19.64
N TRP A 37 12.16 6.41 19.01
CA TRP A 37 13.00 7.48 18.49
C TRP A 37 13.77 8.22 19.61
N LEU A 38 13.16 8.41 20.77
CA LEU A 38 13.85 8.95 21.96
C LEU A 38 14.98 8.02 22.43
N ILE A 39 14.77 6.70 22.44
CA ILE A 39 15.79 5.70 22.77
C ILE A 39 16.92 5.73 21.73
N VAL A 40 16.60 5.83 20.43
CA VAL A 40 17.60 5.99 19.37
C VAL A 40 18.47 7.22 19.64
N TYR A 41 17.85 8.36 19.96
CA TYR A 41 18.58 9.58 20.30
C TYR A 41 19.53 9.38 21.49
N GLN A 42 19.08 8.70 22.56
CA GLN A 42 19.93 8.39 23.71
C GLN A 42 21.13 7.52 23.32
N ILE A 43 20.90 6.45 22.54
CA ILE A 43 21.98 5.53 22.13
C ILE A 43 23.05 6.24 21.31
N ILE A 44 22.66 7.06 20.33
CA ILE A 44 23.64 7.71 19.43
C ILE A 44 24.50 8.74 20.18
N ASN A 45 23.98 9.35 21.25
CA ASN A 45 24.69 10.35 22.06
C ASN A 45 25.51 9.76 23.20
N GLN A 46 25.43 8.44 23.48
CA GLN A 46 26.30 7.81 24.47
C GLN A 46 27.73 7.67 23.96
N PRO A 47 28.75 7.70 24.83
CA PRO A 47 30.17 7.49 24.48
C PRO A 47 30.47 5.99 24.27
N LEU A 48 29.66 5.31 23.42
CA LEU A 48 29.81 3.90 23.08
C LEU A 48 30.54 3.74 21.76
N SER A 49 31.24 2.61 21.57
CA SER A 49 31.85 2.26 20.30
C SER A 49 30.78 2.09 19.21
N LEU A 50 31.14 2.32 17.93
CA LEU A 50 30.22 2.15 16.81
C LEU A 50 29.62 0.74 16.73
N LEU A 51 30.42 -0.28 17.07
CA LEU A 51 29.97 -1.66 17.10
C LEU A 51 28.83 -1.86 18.12
N ILE A 52 29.00 -1.34 19.35
CA ILE A 52 27.99 -1.46 20.40
C ILE A 52 26.72 -0.69 19.99
N LYS A 53 26.85 0.53 19.46
CA LYS A 53 25.71 1.29 18.93
C LYS A 53 24.98 0.50 17.85
N GLY A 54 25.69 -0.08 16.90
CA GLY A 54 25.12 -0.93 15.85
C GLY A 54 24.34 -2.12 16.40
N LEU A 55 24.92 -2.86 17.36
CA LEU A 55 24.26 -4.00 18.00
C LEU A 55 22.97 -3.59 18.75
N LEU A 56 22.96 -2.45 19.41
CA LEU A 56 21.78 -1.92 20.10
C LEU A 56 20.71 -1.42 19.12
N LEU A 57 21.10 -0.82 18.00
CA LEU A 57 20.18 -0.27 17.01
C LEU A 57 19.55 -1.34 16.10
N MET A 58 20.17 -2.51 15.93
CA MET A 58 19.61 -3.61 15.10
C MET A 58 18.21 -4.06 15.56
N PRO A 59 17.95 -4.45 16.80
CA PRO A 59 16.59 -4.81 17.24
C PRO A 59 15.63 -3.62 17.19
N ILE A 60 16.13 -2.41 17.41
CA ILE A 60 15.32 -1.19 17.38
C ILE A 60 14.80 -0.89 15.97
N ILE A 61 15.65 -1.02 14.94
CA ILE A 61 15.20 -0.81 13.56
C ILE A 61 14.17 -1.85 13.14
N CYS A 62 14.32 -3.11 13.56
CA CYS A 62 13.32 -4.15 13.34
C CYS A 62 11.97 -3.79 13.99
N LEU A 63 12.01 -3.31 15.23
CA LEU A 63 10.80 -2.91 15.95
C LEU A 63 10.13 -1.69 15.33
N LEU A 64 10.90 -0.66 14.94
CA LEU A 64 10.38 0.50 14.22
C LEU A 64 9.79 0.09 12.87
N THR A 65 10.41 -0.84 12.16
CA THR A 65 9.88 -1.40 10.90
C THR A 65 8.50 -2.02 11.10
N LEU A 66 8.31 -2.80 12.16
CA LEU A 66 7.02 -3.41 12.48
C LEU A 66 5.96 -2.36 12.84
N PHE A 67 6.30 -1.37 13.67
CA PHE A 67 5.39 -0.27 13.99
C PHE A 67 5.07 0.60 12.79
N SER A 68 6.03 0.86 11.91
CA SER A 68 5.83 1.55 10.64
C SER A 68 4.85 0.77 9.74
N SER A 69 5.01 -0.55 9.63
CA SER A 69 4.06 -1.41 8.91
C SER A 69 2.66 -1.34 9.53
N ARG A 70 2.56 -1.27 10.86
CA ARG A 70 1.27 -1.11 11.54
C ARG A 70 0.62 0.23 11.26
N THR A 71 1.39 1.34 11.19
CA THR A 71 0.81 2.64 10.81
C THR A 71 0.19 2.59 9.42
N PHE A 72 0.84 1.91 8.47
CA PHE A 72 0.27 1.70 7.14
C PHE A 72 -1.02 0.88 7.20
N SER A 73 -1.05 -0.23 7.94
CA SER A 73 -2.24 -1.08 8.04
C SER A 73 -3.43 -0.35 8.69
N LEU A 74 -3.19 0.53 9.65
CA LEU A 74 -4.24 1.38 10.22
C LEU A 74 -4.65 2.51 9.26
N MET A 75 -3.71 3.08 8.49
CA MET A 75 -4.00 4.03 7.41
C MET A 75 -4.88 3.39 6.33
N HIS A 76 -4.60 2.14 5.96
CA HIS A 76 -5.37 1.33 5.03
C HIS A 76 -6.84 1.23 5.47
N ASP A 77 -7.10 0.87 6.74
CA ASP A 77 -8.47 0.82 7.29
C ASP A 77 -9.16 2.19 7.29
N CYS A 78 -8.40 3.24 7.58
CA CYS A 78 -8.89 4.61 7.43
C CYS A 78 -9.31 4.91 5.98
N GLY A 79 -8.57 4.40 4.99
CA GLY A 79 -8.89 4.50 3.57
C GLY A 79 -10.26 3.92 3.23
N HIS A 80 -10.56 2.74 3.75
CA HIS A 80 -11.87 2.09 3.62
C HIS A 80 -12.98 2.73 4.47
N ASN A 81 -12.67 3.76 5.24
CA ASN A 81 -13.56 4.34 6.24
C ASN A 81 -14.08 3.31 7.25
N SER A 82 -13.30 2.28 7.55
CA SER A 82 -13.68 1.16 8.42
C SER A 82 -13.24 1.34 9.87
N LEU A 83 -12.14 2.08 10.14
CA LEU A 83 -11.56 2.18 11.48
C LEU A 83 -12.44 2.98 12.46
N PHE A 84 -12.89 4.19 12.07
CA PHE A 84 -13.73 5.08 12.88
C PHE A 84 -15.16 5.15 12.36
N THR A 85 -16.10 5.55 13.25
CA THR A 85 -17.51 5.73 12.90
C THR A 85 -17.73 6.88 11.91
N LYS A 86 -16.98 7.99 12.05
CA LYS A 86 -17.12 9.19 11.22
C LYS A 86 -16.07 9.22 10.11
N ARG A 87 -16.50 9.50 8.86
CA ARG A 87 -15.61 9.64 7.71
C ARG A 87 -14.52 10.71 7.91
N LYS A 88 -14.86 11.83 8.58
CA LYS A 88 -13.89 12.89 8.88
C LYS A 88 -12.74 12.41 9.76
N LEU A 89 -13.03 11.54 10.77
CA LEU A 89 -12.00 10.95 11.63
C LEU A 89 -11.09 9.98 10.84
N ASN A 90 -11.68 9.14 9.98
CA ASN A 90 -10.89 8.26 9.12
C ASN A 90 -9.95 9.06 8.21
N ARG A 91 -10.42 10.14 7.60
CA ARG A 91 -9.58 11.02 6.75
C ARG A 91 -8.46 11.67 7.55
N PHE A 92 -8.77 12.23 8.72
CA PHE A 92 -7.80 12.92 9.57
C PHE A 92 -6.71 11.95 10.07
N PHE A 93 -7.11 10.85 10.70
CA PHE A 93 -6.14 9.88 11.22
C PHE A 93 -5.43 9.10 10.10
N GLY A 94 -6.11 8.82 8.99
CA GLY A 94 -5.49 8.22 7.82
C GLY A 94 -4.38 9.10 7.24
N PHE A 95 -4.60 10.40 7.13
CA PHE A 95 -3.59 11.37 6.72
C PHE A 95 -2.40 11.38 7.69
N LEU A 96 -2.63 11.48 9.02
CA LEU A 96 -1.57 11.48 10.02
C LEU A 96 -0.74 10.18 10.01
N LEU A 97 -1.39 9.03 9.90
CA LEU A 97 -0.72 7.73 9.80
C LEU A 97 0.09 7.60 8.50
N GLY A 98 -0.44 8.16 7.40
CA GLY A 98 0.26 8.22 6.12
C GLY A 98 1.55 9.04 6.18
N LEU A 99 1.62 10.10 6.99
CA LEU A 99 2.83 10.91 7.17
C LEU A 99 4.01 10.10 7.71
N VAL A 100 3.78 9.11 8.58
CA VAL A 100 4.84 8.26 9.14
C VAL A 100 5.59 7.51 8.05
N ASN A 101 4.87 7.02 7.04
CA ASN A 101 5.43 6.31 5.89
C ASN A 101 5.64 7.21 4.66
N GLY A 102 5.28 8.48 4.76
CA GLY A 102 5.37 9.42 3.64
C GLY A 102 4.37 9.15 2.51
N ILE A 103 3.25 8.47 2.77
CA ILE A 103 2.24 8.11 1.77
C ILE A 103 1.10 9.13 1.76
N PRO A 104 0.74 9.71 0.59
CA PRO A 104 -0.50 10.48 0.41
C PRO A 104 -1.69 9.53 0.51
N GLN A 105 -2.39 9.55 1.64
CA GLN A 105 -3.41 8.57 1.99
C GLN A 105 -4.60 8.57 1.02
N LYS A 106 -5.01 9.74 0.53
CA LYS A 106 -6.21 9.87 -0.31
C LYS A 106 -6.03 9.19 -1.66
N SER A 107 -4.97 9.53 -2.41
CA SER A 107 -4.69 8.91 -3.71
C SER A 107 -4.51 7.40 -3.56
N TRP A 108 -3.73 6.98 -2.55
CA TRP A 108 -3.54 5.56 -2.27
C TRP A 108 -4.87 4.84 -2.00
N SER A 109 -5.78 5.45 -1.22
CA SER A 109 -7.07 4.84 -0.88
C SER A 109 -8.00 4.70 -2.08
N ILE A 110 -7.95 5.62 -3.04
CA ILE A 110 -8.75 5.56 -4.26
C ILE A 110 -8.30 4.40 -5.13
N ASP A 111 -6.99 4.28 -5.37
CA ASP A 111 -6.42 3.17 -6.15
C ASP A 111 -6.70 1.83 -5.48
N HIS A 112 -6.60 1.79 -4.15
CA HIS A 112 -6.86 0.58 -3.38
C HIS A 112 -8.35 0.19 -3.35
N ALA A 113 -9.27 1.14 -3.28
CA ALA A 113 -10.71 0.88 -3.41
C ALA A 113 -11.07 0.34 -4.81
N PHE A 114 -10.39 0.83 -5.87
CA PHE A 114 -10.53 0.29 -7.21
C PHE A 114 -10.06 -1.18 -7.29
N HIS A 115 -8.92 -1.49 -6.65
CA HIS A 115 -8.42 -2.85 -6.53
C HIS A 115 -9.46 -3.77 -5.86
N HIS A 116 -10.03 -3.38 -4.71
CA HIS A 116 -11.07 -4.18 -4.04
C HIS A 116 -12.29 -4.45 -4.91
N LYS A 117 -12.75 -3.43 -5.61
CA LYS A 117 -13.93 -3.51 -6.47
C LYS A 117 -13.75 -4.49 -7.64
N ASN A 118 -12.51 -4.66 -8.13
CA ASN A 118 -12.21 -5.40 -9.35
C ASN A 118 -11.28 -6.60 -9.12
N ASN A 119 -11.05 -7.01 -7.87
CA ASN A 119 -10.17 -8.13 -7.57
C ASN A 119 -10.61 -9.40 -8.28
N GLY A 120 -9.68 -10.05 -8.96
CA GLY A 120 -9.95 -11.26 -9.75
C GLY A 120 -10.58 -11.00 -11.13
N ASN A 121 -10.82 -9.73 -11.53
CA ASN A 121 -11.23 -9.38 -12.90
C ASN A 121 -10.00 -9.08 -13.76
N TRP A 122 -9.60 -10.03 -14.59
CA TRP A 122 -8.38 -9.94 -15.39
C TRP A 122 -8.34 -8.73 -16.35
N GLU A 123 -9.46 -8.32 -16.90
CA GLU A 123 -9.50 -7.24 -17.89
C GLU A 123 -9.39 -5.84 -17.26
N ILE A 124 -9.78 -5.71 -16.00
CA ILE A 124 -9.88 -4.42 -15.31
C ILE A 124 -8.89 -4.33 -14.15
N TYR A 125 -8.49 -5.48 -13.58
CA TYR A 125 -7.67 -5.53 -12.36
C TYR A 125 -6.33 -4.84 -12.56
N LYS A 126 -6.03 -3.94 -11.62
CA LYS A 126 -4.71 -3.35 -11.44
C LYS A 126 -4.23 -3.67 -10.03
N GLY A 127 -3.37 -4.65 -9.93
CA GLY A 127 -2.71 -5.02 -8.67
C GLY A 127 -1.51 -4.12 -8.37
N PRO A 128 -0.85 -4.33 -7.24
CA PRO A 128 0.39 -3.63 -6.90
C PRO A 128 1.52 -3.90 -7.89
N ILE A 129 1.46 -5.04 -8.58
CA ILE A 129 2.40 -5.43 -9.64
C ILE A 129 1.57 -6.00 -10.81
N ASP A 130 1.70 -5.39 -11.99
CA ASP A 130 1.04 -5.84 -13.19
C ASP A 130 1.57 -7.22 -13.62
N VAL A 131 0.65 -8.10 -13.99
CA VAL A 131 0.95 -9.44 -14.52
C VAL A 131 0.63 -9.46 -16.01
N LEU A 132 1.56 -9.93 -16.83
CA LEU A 132 1.34 -10.07 -18.29
C LEU A 132 0.57 -11.35 -18.59
N SER A 133 -0.19 -11.33 -19.69
CA SER A 133 -0.71 -12.55 -20.28
C SER A 133 0.43 -13.44 -20.82
N LEU A 134 0.19 -14.73 -20.94
CA LEU A 134 1.16 -15.66 -21.55
C LEU A 134 1.50 -15.25 -22.99
N GLU A 135 0.51 -14.78 -23.74
CA GLU A 135 0.69 -14.29 -25.09
C GLU A 135 1.59 -13.06 -25.13
N ASP A 136 1.32 -12.05 -24.30
CA ASP A 136 2.13 -10.83 -24.21
C ASP A 136 3.55 -11.16 -23.75
N TYR A 137 3.69 -12.02 -22.74
CA TYR A 137 5.00 -12.46 -22.26
C TYR A 137 5.79 -13.17 -23.35
N ASN A 138 5.15 -14.04 -24.15
CA ASN A 138 5.81 -14.76 -25.24
C ASN A 138 6.28 -13.84 -26.35
N SER A 139 5.59 -12.73 -26.59
CA SER A 139 5.96 -11.71 -27.59
C SER A 139 7.18 -10.87 -27.20
N LEU A 140 7.55 -10.89 -25.93
CA LEU A 140 8.71 -10.13 -25.42
C LEU A 140 10.03 -10.70 -25.97
N SER A 141 11.00 -9.80 -26.22
CA SER A 141 12.40 -10.16 -26.49
C SER A 141 13.04 -10.85 -25.26
N LYS A 142 14.16 -11.53 -25.46
CA LYS A 142 14.93 -12.18 -24.36
C LYS A 142 15.29 -11.19 -23.25
N ARG A 143 15.67 -9.95 -23.62
CA ARG A 143 16.02 -8.90 -22.66
C ARG A 143 14.80 -8.44 -21.84
N GLU A 144 13.67 -8.24 -22.49
CA GLU A 144 12.43 -7.83 -21.82
C GLU A 144 11.92 -8.93 -20.90
N LYS A 145 11.98 -10.21 -21.30
CA LYS A 145 11.66 -11.34 -20.43
C LYS A 145 12.53 -11.39 -19.20
N PHE A 146 13.83 -11.16 -19.36
CA PHE A 146 14.76 -11.07 -18.22
C PHE A 146 14.39 -9.91 -17.28
N LEU A 147 14.16 -8.71 -17.80
CA LEU A 147 13.76 -7.54 -17.00
C LEU A 147 12.39 -7.74 -16.33
N TYR A 148 11.47 -8.39 -17.02
CA TYR A 148 10.16 -8.73 -16.46
C TYR A 148 10.30 -9.66 -15.24
N LYS A 149 11.04 -10.77 -15.36
CA LYS A 149 11.33 -11.70 -14.27
C LYS A 149 12.05 -10.99 -13.11
N LEU A 150 13.11 -10.24 -13.44
CA LEU A 150 13.90 -9.51 -12.44
C LEU A 150 13.04 -8.53 -11.63
N SER A 151 12.17 -7.76 -12.29
CA SER A 151 11.33 -6.78 -11.61
C SER A 151 10.27 -7.39 -10.70
N ARG A 152 10.05 -8.70 -10.78
CA ARG A 152 9.10 -9.48 -9.96
C ARG A 152 9.79 -10.48 -9.04
N ASP A 153 11.11 -10.49 -9.04
CA ASP A 153 11.90 -11.27 -8.10
C ASP A 153 11.72 -10.75 -6.66
N TRP A 154 11.74 -11.66 -5.69
CA TRP A 154 11.58 -11.30 -4.29
C TRP A 154 12.60 -10.28 -3.78
N VAL A 155 13.81 -10.25 -4.36
CA VAL A 155 14.85 -9.25 -4.01
C VAL A 155 14.40 -7.84 -4.40
N MET A 156 13.61 -7.69 -5.46
CA MET A 156 13.14 -6.40 -5.94
C MET A 156 12.06 -5.76 -5.07
N ILE A 157 11.51 -6.50 -4.08
CA ILE A 157 10.62 -5.86 -3.09
C ILE A 157 11.33 -4.78 -2.27
N PHE A 158 12.65 -4.88 -2.05
CA PHE A 158 13.42 -3.89 -1.30
C PHE A 158 13.55 -2.56 -2.07
N PRO A 159 14.19 -2.50 -3.25
CA PRO A 159 14.26 -1.26 -4.01
C PRO A 159 12.88 -0.79 -4.49
N GLY A 160 11.97 -1.72 -4.84
CA GLY A 160 10.60 -1.39 -5.22
C GLY A 160 9.82 -0.77 -4.08
N GLY A 161 9.97 -1.27 -2.86
CA GLY A 161 9.38 -0.72 -1.66
C GLY A 161 9.87 0.69 -1.35
N PHE A 162 11.19 0.89 -1.39
CA PHE A 162 11.78 2.23 -1.21
C PHE A 162 11.27 3.21 -2.27
N TYR A 163 11.26 2.81 -3.53
CA TYR A 163 10.70 3.61 -4.61
C TYR A 163 9.24 3.98 -4.32
N TYR A 164 8.41 3.00 -3.97
CA TYR A 164 6.98 3.18 -3.76
C TYR A 164 6.66 4.14 -2.62
N LEU A 165 7.29 3.96 -1.44
CA LEU A 165 7.02 4.78 -0.26
C LEU A 165 7.77 6.12 -0.29
N VAL A 166 9.03 6.12 -0.70
CA VAL A 166 9.90 7.29 -0.55
C VAL A 166 9.95 8.12 -1.82
N LEU A 167 10.25 7.50 -2.95
CA LEU A 167 10.53 8.25 -4.18
C LEU A 167 9.28 8.63 -4.96
N LYS A 168 8.37 7.70 -5.18
CA LYS A 168 7.18 7.89 -6.04
C LYS A 168 6.36 9.13 -5.67
N PRO A 169 5.99 9.38 -4.38
CA PRO A 169 5.22 10.58 -4.01
C PRO A 169 5.96 11.89 -4.24
N ARG A 170 7.29 11.89 -4.10
CA ARG A 170 8.14 13.08 -4.30
C ARG A 170 8.37 13.36 -5.78
N LEU A 171 8.74 12.33 -6.52
CA LEU A 171 8.88 12.43 -7.98
C LEU A 171 7.56 12.82 -8.65
N GLY A 172 6.44 12.26 -8.17
CA GLY A 172 5.13 12.62 -8.66
C GLY A 172 4.83 14.11 -8.49
N LEU A 173 5.11 14.69 -7.33
CA LEU A 173 4.95 16.12 -7.10
C LEU A 173 5.87 16.95 -8.02
N ILE A 174 7.14 16.55 -8.18
CA ILE A 174 8.09 17.21 -9.07
C ILE A 174 7.58 17.19 -10.52
N ILE A 175 7.11 16.03 -11.00
CA ILE A 175 6.56 15.89 -12.35
C ILE A 175 5.33 16.77 -12.55
N ILE A 176 4.43 16.83 -11.55
CA ILE A 176 3.25 17.71 -11.60
C ILE A 176 3.66 19.18 -11.72
N ILE A 177 4.59 19.62 -10.86
CA ILE A 177 5.09 21.01 -10.88
C ILE A 177 5.74 21.33 -12.23
N PHE A 178 6.58 20.43 -12.75
CA PHE A 178 7.25 20.57 -14.03
C PHE A 178 6.25 20.68 -15.19
N ASN A 179 5.27 19.78 -15.26
CA ASN A 179 4.25 19.80 -16.31
C ASN A 179 3.36 21.06 -16.19
N PHE A 180 2.96 21.43 -14.99
CA PHE A 180 2.20 22.66 -14.75
C PHE A 180 2.96 23.88 -15.23
N THR A 181 4.23 24.02 -14.85
CA THR A 181 5.08 25.15 -15.27
C THR A 181 5.25 25.19 -16.79
N LYS A 182 5.49 24.04 -17.42
CA LYS A 182 5.59 23.91 -18.88
C LYS A 182 4.30 24.36 -19.58
N ASP A 183 3.14 23.92 -19.09
CA ASP A 183 1.85 24.27 -19.67
C ASP A 183 1.54 25.78 -19.49
N VAL A 184 1.82 26.34 -18.30
CA VAL A 184 1.69 27.78 -18.04
C VAL A 184 2.57 28.58 -18.99
N LEU A 185 3.84 28.21 -19.14
CA LEU A 185 4.77 28.89 -20.04
C LEU A 185 4.29 28.80 -21.49
N LYS A 186 3.85 27.63 -21.94
CA LYS A 186 3.34 27.43 -23.30
C LYS A 186 2.09 28.28 -23.57
N GLU A 187 1.11 28.27 -22.68
CA GLU A 187 -0.10 29.09 -22.82
C GLU A 187 0.21 30.57 -22.77
N THR A 188 1.11 31.00 -21.85
CA THR A 188 1.57 32.40 -21.77
C THR A 188 2.19 32.85 -23.08
N PHE A 189 3.09 32.05 -23.65
CA PHE A 189 3.74 32.35 -24.93
C PHE A 189 2.72 32.48 -26.07
N ILE A 190 1.73 31.56 -26.15
CA ILE A 190 0.68 31.59 -27.18
C ILE A 190 -0.16 32.87 -27.02
N LYS A 191 -0.58 33.22 -25.81
CA LYS A 191 -1.41 34.44 -25.54
C LYS A 191 -0.66 35.73 -25.84
N ILE A 192 0.63 35.78 -25.52
CA ILE A 192 1.49 36.90 -25.88
C ILE A 192 1.62 37.03 -27.40
N LYS A 193 1.92 35.91 -28.09
CA LYS A 193 2.01 35.87 -29.56
C LYS A 193 0.71 36.30 -30.24
N ASN A 194 -0.45 35.94 -29.68
CA ASN A 194 -1.77 36.29 -30.18
C ASN A 194 -2.28 37.67 -29.70
N ARG A 195 -1.47 38.45 -28.96
CA ARG A 195 -1.84 39.72 -28.34
C ARG A 195 -3.04 39.67 -27.39
N GLU A 196 -3.27 38.49 -26.79
CA GLU A 196 -4.38 38.25 -25.84
C GLU A 196 -3.95 38.48 -24.39
N ILE A 197 -3.24 39.58 -24.09
CA ILE A 197 -2.62 39.85 -22.77
C ILE A 197 -3.66 39.89 -21.65
N SER A 198 -4.87 40.38 -21.93
CA SER A 198 -5.95 40.42 -20.94
C SER A 198 -6.42 39.02 -20.46
N LYS A 199 -6.13 37.98 -21.20
CA LYS A 199 -6.49 36.58 -20.85
C LYS A 199 -5.37 35.83 -20.13
N LEU A 200 -4.24 36.46 -19.79
CA LEU A 200 -3.13 35.80 -19.10
C LEU A 200 -3.51 35.26 -17.72
N LEU A 201 -4.43 35.90 -17.03
CA LEU A 201 -4.93 35.48 -15.71
C LEU A 201 -5.86 34.28 -15.76
N ALA A 202 -6.34 33.89 -16.96
CA ALA A 202 -7.25 32.75 -17.15
C ALA A 202 -6.52 31.46 -17.66
N ILE A 203 -5.29 31.24 -17.19
CA ILE A 203 -4.52 30.03 -17.56
C ILE A 203 -5.01 28.86 -16.71
N ASN A 204 -5.63 27.87 -17.37
CA ASN A 204 -6.03 26.63 -16.73
C ASN A 204 -5.10 25.50 -17.16
N SER A 205 -4.40 24.91 -16.19
CA SER A 205 -3.62 23.69 -16.42
C SER A 205 -4.46 22.46 -16.06
N ARG A 206 -4.43 21.44 -16.92
CA ARG A 206 -5.11 20.15 -16.71
C ARG A 206 -4.11 19.11 -16.22
N VAL A 207 -3.46 19.39 -15.11
CA VAL A 207 -2.51 18.44 -14.53
C VAL A 207 -3.24 17.42 -13.68
N LYS A 208 -3.05 16.12 -13.98
CA LYS A 208 -3.57 15.03 -13.16
C LYS A 208 -2.51 14.56 -12.15
N PRO A 209 -2.89 14.26 -10.91
CA PRO A 209 -2.00 13.59 -9.96
C PRO A 209 -1.54 12.23 -10.51
N PRO A 210 -0.28 11.83 -10.31
CA PRO A 210 0.28 10.62 -10.90
C PRO A 210 -0.18 9.31 -10.23
N PHE A 211 -1.01 9.37 -9.18
CA PHE A 211 -1.35 8.21 -8.34
C PHE A 211 -2.79 7.73 -8.45
N SER A 212 -3.69 8.54 -9.01
CA SER A 212 -5.09 8.16 -9.17
C SER A 212 -5.64 8.63 -10.50
N ASP A 213 -6.15 7.66 -11.29
CA ASP A 213 -6.88 7.96 -12.52
C ASP A 213 -8.36 8.27 -12.27
N TYR A 214 -8.88 8.04 -11.05
CA TYR A 214 -10.31 7.99 -10.73
C TYR A 214 -10.77 9.00 -9.69
N GLY A 215 -9.86 9.83 -9.16
CA GLY A 215 -10.14 10.74 -8.06
C GLY A 215 -10.43 12.18 -8.47
N ASP A 216 -10.77 12.99 -7.46
CA ASP A 216 -10.86 14.43 -7.56
C ASP A 216 -9.44 15.03 -7.60
N ASN A 217 -9.00 15.42 -8.76
CA ASN A 217 -7.64 15.90 -9.03
C ASN A 217 -7.20 17.03 -8.09
N PHE A 218 -8.09 17.95 -7.73
CA PHE A 218 -7.73 19.10 -6.89
C PHE A 218 -7.44 18.70 -5.44
N SER A 219 -8.34 17.92 -4.82
CA SER A 219 -8.15 17.55 -3.42
C SER A 219 -7.07 16.48 -3.23
N GLU A 220 -6.80 15.68 -4.25
CA GLU A 220 -5.66 14.76 -4.25
C GLU A 220 -4.33 15.50 -4.39
N LEU A 221 -4.26 16.46 -5.31
CA LEU A 221 -3.10 17.32 -5.46
C LEU A 221 -2.82 18.12 -4.17
N PHE A 222 -3.85 18.68 -3.57
CA PHE A 222 -3.72 19.41 -2.29
C PHE A 222 -3.14 18.50 -1.19
N GLU A 223 -3.67 17.29 -1.03
CA GLU A 223 -3.15 16.34 -0.05
C GLU A 223 -1.70 15.91 -0.38
N LEU A 224 -1.38 15.66 -1.65
CA LEU A 224 -0.02 15.34 -2.09
C LEU A 224 0.97 16.45 -1.72
N VAL A 225 0.62 17.71 -1.98
CA VAL A 225 1.46 18.87 -1.63
C VAL A 225 1.67 18.96 -0.12
N ILE A 226 0.58 18.95 0.66
CA ILE A 226 0.65 19.07 2.12
C ILE A 226 1.40 17.89 2.75
N ASN A 227 1.16 16.65 2.26
CA ASN A 227 1.91 15.47 2.71
C ASN A 227 3.42 15.66 2.49
N ASN A 228 3.83 16.04 1.27
CA ASN A 228 5.24 16.24 0.97
C ASN A 228 5.88 17.37 1.80
N LEU A 229 5.18 18.50 1.99
CA LEU A 229 5.67 19.60 2.81
C LEU A 229 5.91 19.16 4.27
N ILE A 230 4.93 18.51 4.89
CA ILE A 230 5.04 18.06 6.29
C ILE A 230 6.13 17.01 6.44
N VAL A 231 6.21 16.05 5.51
CA VAL A 231 7.25 15.01 5.53
C VAL A 231 8.64 15.61 5.39
N ILE A 232 8.85 16.54 4.45
CA ILE A 232 10.15 17.21 4.27
C ILE A 232 10.53 18.04 5.49
N ILE A 233 9.60 18.80 6.06
CA ILE A 233 9.82 19.56 7.31
C ILE A 233 10.19 18.60 8.45
N GLY A 234 9.48 17.47 8.58
CA GLY A 234 9.77 16.43 9.55
C GLY A 234 11.19 15.86 9.35
N TRP A 235 11.59 15.57 8.12
CA TRP A 235 12.94 15.08 7.81
C TRP A 235 14.02 16.11 8.16
N ILE A 236 13.80 17.39 7.84
CA ILE A 236 14.73 18.47 8.22
C ILE A 236 14.90 18.54 9.75
N PHE A 237 13.77 18.46 10.48
CA PHE A 237 13.79 18.44 11.93
C PHE A 237 14.59 17.22 12.47
N MET A 238 14.30 16.02 11.96
CA MET A 238 14.97 14.80 12.40
C MET A 238 16.46 14.79 12.02
N CYS A 239 16.84 15.35 10.86
CA CYS A 239 18.25 15.53 10.49
C CYS A 239 18.98 16.47 11.43
N LYS A 240 18.34 17.55 11.89
CA LYS A 240 18.92 18.46 12.89
C LYS A 240 19.04 17.79 14.27
N TRP A 241 18.08 16.95 14.62
CA TRP A 241 18.04 16.30 15.93
C TRP A 241 19.00 15.11 16.05
N LEU A 242 19.07 14.26 15.01
CA LEU A 242 19.83 12.99 15.04
C LEU A 242 21.13 13.02 14.21
N GLY A 243 21.34 14.08 13.46
CA GLY A 243 22.40 14.16 12.44
C GLY A 243 21.96 13.66 11.07
N LEU A 244 22.36 14.38 10.03
CA LEU A 244 21.93 14.15 8.64
C LEU A 244 22.20 12.71 8.17
N VAL A 245 23.46 12.28 8.26
CA VAL A 245 23.87 10.96 7.72
C VAL A 245 23.19 9.82 8.48
N PHE A 246 23.17 9.92 9.83
CA PHE A 246 22.55 8.89 10.65
C PHE A 246 21.05 8.77 10.35
N PHE A 247 20.32 9.89 10.41
CA PHE A 247 18.87 9.86 10.20
C PHE A 247 18.51 9.34 8.81
N LEU A 248 19.13 9.87 7.75
CA LEU A 248 18.80 9.45 6.38
C LEU A 248 19.09 7.96 6.16
N SER A 249 20.23 7.45 6.64
CA SER A 249 20.59 6.03 6.50
C SER A 249 19.64 5.14 7.30
N PHE A 250 19.45 5.43 8.58
CA PHE A 250 18.62 4.61 9.48
C PHE A 250 17.14 4.61 9.06
N TYR A 251 16.62 5.79 8.74
CA TYR A 251 15.22 5.95 8.31
C TYR A 251 14.96 5.31 6.94
N SER A 252 15.90 5.44 5.98
CA SER A 252 15.78 4.80 4.67
C SER A 252 15.76 3.27 4.79
N VAL A 253 16.62 2.68 5.63
CA VAL A 253 16.60 1.24 5.89
C VAL A 253 15.26 0.83 6.52
N MET A 254 14.80 1.54 7.56
CA MET A 254 13.52 1.26 8.22
C MET A 254 12.35 1.31 7.21
N LEU A 255 12.27 2.36 6.39
CA LEU A 255 11.19 2.50 5.39
C LEU A 255 11.28 1.42 4.32
N THR A 256 12.49 1.09 3.84
CA THR A 256 12.69 0.01 2.87
C THR A 256 12.18 -1.31 3.41
N LEU A 257 12.55 -1.68 4.64
CA LEU A 257 12.08 -2.91 5.28
C LEU A 257 10.56 -2.91 5.51
N SER A 258 10.00 -1.80 5.99
CA SER A 258 8.55 -1.67 6.19
C SER A 258 7.79 -1.81 4.88
N ALA A 259 8.22 -1.12 3.83
CA ALA A 259 7.62 -1.21 2.50
C ALA A 259 7.75 -2.63 1.92
N SER A 260 8.89 -3.28 2.12
CA SER A 260 9.10 -4.66 1.65
C SER A 260 8.14 -5.63 2.32
N ILE A 261 7.91 -5.51 3.64
CA ILE A 261 6.90 -6.32 4.35
C ILE A 261 5.52 -6.10 3.72
N LEU A 262 5.11 -4.85 3.52
CA LEU A 262 3.80 -4.51 3.00
C LEU A 262 3.61 -5.00 1.56
N ILE A 263 4.58 -4.76 0.68
CA ILE A 263 4.53 -5.22 -0.72
C ILE A 263 4.54 -6.75 -0.77
N CYS A 264 5.36 -7.42 0.04
CA CYS A 264 5.38 -8.87 0.12
C CYS A 264 4.00 -9.42 0.53
N VAL A 265 3.42 -8.88 1.60
CA VAL A 265 2.09 -9.30 2.09
C VAL A 265 1.03 -9.13 1.01
N PHE A 266 0.93 -7.94 0.39
CA PHE A 266 -0.04 -7.71 -0.67
C PHE A 266 0.21 -8.58 -1.91
N PHE A 267 1.47 -8.79 -2.27
CA PHE A 267 1.81 -9.62 -3.42
C PHE A 267 1.37 -11.07 -3.22
N VAL A 268 1.75 -11.71 -2.12
CA VAL A 268 1.41 -13.11 -1.87
C VAL A 268 -0.07 -13.34 -1.63
N GLN A 269 -0.79 -12.29 -1.22
CA GLN A 269 -2.24 -12.36 -1.06
C GLN A 269 -3.01 -12.43 -2.39
N HIS A 270 -2.39 -12.09 -3.52
CA HIS A 270 -3.01 -12.11 -4.85
C HIS A 270 -2.26 -12.97 -5.86
N ASN A 271 -0.96 -13.22 -5.66
CA ASN A 271 -0.11 -13.99 -6.55
C ASN A 271 0.25 -15.34 -5.92
N TYR A 272 -0.47 -16.38 -6.26
CA TYR A 272 -0.25 -17.74 -5.79
C TYR A 272 -0.78 -18.74 -6.82
N GLU A 273 -0.41 -19.99 -6.65
CA GLU A 273 -0.85 -21.07 -7.53
C GLU A 273 -2.37 -21.21 -7.56
N ASN A 274 -2.94 -21.19 -8.75
CA ASN A 274 -4.39 -21.26 -9.00
C ASN A 274 -5.19 -20.07 -8.44
N ALA A 275 -4.56 -18.88 -8.27
CA ALA A 275 -5.29 -17.66 -7.95
C ALA A 275 -6.37 -17.42 -9.01
N TYR A 276 -7.61 -17.17 -8.56
CA TYR A 276 -8.75 -16.91 -9.43
C TYR A 276 -8.58 -15.57 -10.15
N ALA A 277 -8.77 -15.59 -11.45
CA ALA A 277 -9.02 -14.40 -12.24
C ALA A 277 -9.83 -14.77 -13.49
N LYS A 278 -10.88 -14.02 -13.75
CA LYS A 278 -11.81 -14.25 -14.86
C LYS A 278 -11.96 -12.99 -15.72
N LYS A 279 -12.33 -13.16 -16.99
CA LYS A 279 -12.76 -12.04 -17.82
C LYS A 279 -14.08 -11.48 -17.28
N THR A 280 -14.33 -10.20 -17.51
CA THR A 280 -15.51 -9.46 -17.00
C THR A 280 -16.82 -10.22 -17.19
N LYS A 281 -17.02 -10.91 -18.31
CA LYS A 281 -18.25 -11.68 -18.60
C LYS A 281 -18.51 -12.81 -17.60
N ASN A 282 -17.46 -13.43 -17.05
CA ASN A 282 -17.54 -14.60 -16.17
C ASN A 282 -17.06 -14.29 -14.74
N TRP A 283 -16.71 -13.03 -14.47
CA TRP A 283 -16.20 -12.61 -13.17
C TRP A 283 -17.32 -12.45 -12.14
N ASP A 284 -17.04 -12.84 -10.93
CA ASP A 284 -17.92 -12.69 -9.77
C ASP A 284 -17.15 -12.09 -8.61
N ILE A 285 -17.73 -11.12 -7.91
CA ILE A 285 -17.08 -10.39 -6.82
C ILE A 285 -16.80 -11.27 -5.60
N VAL A 286 -17.66 -12.26 -5.32
CA VAL A 286 -17.49 -13.19 -4.19
C VAL A 286 -16.37 -14.16 -4.48
N ASP A 287 -16.34 -14.73 -5.70
CA ASP A 287 -15.25 -15.59 -6.14
C ASP A 287 -13.92 -14.82 -6.18
N GLY A 288 -13.94 -13.57 -6.66
CA GLY A 288 -12.79 -12.67 -6.62
C GLY A 288 -12.27 -12.44 -5.19
N ALA A 289 -13.17 -12.29 -4.22
CA ALA A 289 -12.78 -12.12 -2.82
C ALA A 289 -12.24 -13.42 -2.18
N ILE A 290 -12.84 -14.57 -2.48
CA ILE A 290 -12.53 -15.84 -1.78
C ILE A 290 -11.42 -16.61 -2.47
N LEU A 291 -11.44 -16.67 -3.80
CA LEU A 291 -10.52 -17.45 -4.63
C LEU A 291 -9.44 -16.58 -5.28
N GLY A 292 -9.68 -15.27 -5.42
CA GLY A 292 -8.73 -14.29 -5.93
C GLY A 292 -7.90 -13.62 -4.85
N SER A 293 -8.06 -14.04 -3.58
CA SER A 293 -7.19 -13.61 -2.49
C SER A 293 -6.86 -14.76 -1.53
N SER A 294 -5.67 -14.77 -0.97
CA SER A 294 -5.24 -15.75 0.03
C SER A 294 -5.28 -15.17 1.44
N ASN A 295 -5.54 -16.05 2.41
CA ASN A 295 -5.36 -15.76 3.83
C ASN A 295 -3.96 -16.20 4.27
N LEU A 296 -3.38 -15.52 5.27
CA LEU A 296 -2.04 -15.82 5.76
C LEU A 296 -2.11 -16.45 7.16
N ASP A 297 -1.51 -17.63 7.29
CA ASP A 297 -1.34 -18.30 8.58
C ASP A 297 -0.05 -17.79 9.24
N MET A 298 -0.23 -16.78 10.09
CA MET A 298 0.86 -16.08 10.77
C MET A 298 0.68 -16.05 12.28
N PRO A 299 1.79 -15.96 13.05
CA PRO A 299 1.73 -15.77 14.50
C PRO A 299 0.88 -14.56 14.89
N ASN A 300 0.17 -14.64 16.02
CA ASN A 300 -0.73 -13.59 16.49
C ASN A 300 -0.03 -12.23 16.68
N TRP A 301 1.22 -12.22 17.15
CA TRP A 301 1.99 -11.00 17.32
C TRP A 301 2.28 -10.30 15.98
N LEU A 302 2.58 -11.06 14.92
CA LEU A 302 2.80 -10.50 13.57
C LEU A 302 1.48 -10.01 12.97
N ASN A 303 0.39 -10.76 13.14
CA ASN A 303 -0.95 -10.29 12.76
C ASN A 303 -1.34 -8.99 13.44
N TRP A 304 -0.94 -8.79 14.70
CA TRP A 304 -1.19 -7.55 15.41
C TRP A 304 -0.49 -6.36 14.71
N PHE A 305 0.77 -6.50 14.30
CA PHE A 305 1.48 -5.46 13.54
C PHE A 305 0.88 -5.20 12.17
N LEU A 306 0.31 -6.19 11.55
CA LEU A 306 -0.36 -6.09 10.24
C LEU A 306 -1.88 -5.79 10.35
N ALA A 307 -2.37 -5.46 11.55
CA ALA A 307 -3.77 -5.13 11.81
C ALA A 307 -4.75 -6.20 11.27
N ASP A 308 -4.46 -7.48 11.48
CA ASP A 308 -5.26 -8.64 11.06
C ASP A 308 -5.58 -8.70 9.55
N ILE A 309 -4.83 -7.98 8.68
CA ILE A 309 -5.00 -8.02 7.22
C ILE A 309 -4.74 -9.41 6.62
N SER A 310 -4.19 -10.34 7.41
CA SER A 310 -4.02 -11.73 7.03
C SER A 310 -5.34 -12.46 6.74
N PHE A 311 -6.48 -11.98 7.28
CA PHE A 311 -7.81 -12.48 6.97
C PHE A 311 -8.36 -11.83 5.71
N HIS A 312 -7.61 -11.94 4.62
CA HIS A 312 -7.74 -11.10 3.44
C HIS A 312 -8.98 -11.42 2.58
N SER A 313 -9.39 -12.68 2.51
CA SER A 313 -10.62 -13.07 1.81
C SER A 313 -11.87 -12.41 2.41
N ILE A 314 -11.96 -12.34 3.75
CA ILE A 314 -13.04 -11.62 4.43
C ILE A 314 -12.92 -10.12 4.24
N HIS A 315 -11.71 -9.58 4.22
CA HIS A 315 -11.46 -8.18 3.96
C HIS A 315 -11.89 -7.78 2.53
N HIS A 316 -11.58 -8.59 1.51
CA HIS A 316 -12.08 -8.39 0.15
C HIS A 316 -13.59 -8.57 0.01
N LEU A 317 -14.18 -9.49 0.76
CA LEU A 317 -15.63 -9.68 0.76
C LEU A 317 -16.37 -8.47 1.32
N SER A 318 -15.76 -7.78 2.31
CA SER A 318 -16.29 -6.52 2.86
C SER A 318 -15.18 -5.67 3.50
N GLU A 319 -14.64 -4.73 2.74
CA GLU A 319 -13.65 -3.73 3.18
C GLU A 319 -14.13 -2.83 4.35
N ARG A 320 -15.45 -2.84 4.63
CA ARG A 320 -16.08 -2.04 5.69
C ARG A 320 -15.96 -2.66 7.08
N ILE A 321 -15.44 -3.89 7.20
CA ILE A 321 -15.17 -4.55 8.47
C ILE A 321 -13.88 -3.94 9.04
N PRO A 322 -13.91 -3.32 10.25
CA PRO A 322 -12.69 -2.82 10.86
C PRO A 322 -11.76 -3.98 11.24
N ASN A 323 -10.45 -3.75 11.21
CA ASN A 323 -9.44 -4.76 11.47
C ASN A 323 -9.69 -5.57 12.75
N TYR A 324 -10.08 -4.89 13.83
CA TYR A 324 -10.35 -5.52 15.13
C TYR A 324 -11.57 -6.45 15.16
N ASN A 325 -12.30 -6.57 14.05
CA ASN A 325 -13.41 -7.51 13.86
C ASN A 325 -13.12 -8.55 12.76
N LEU A 326 -12.05 -8.38 11.94
CA LEU A 326 -11.74 -9.28 10.82
C LEU A 326 -11.57 -10.73 11.28
N ARG A 327 -10.79 -10.97 12.32
CA ARG A 327 -10.57 -12.30 12.89
C ARG A 327 -11.85 -12.97 13.36
N ALA A 328 -12.72 -12.22 14.04
CA ALA A 328 -14.00 -12.75 14.53
C ALA A 328 -14.95 -13.05 13.38
N CYS A 329 -15.01 -12.18 12.37
CA CYS A 329 -15.79 -12.39 11.16
C CYS A 329 -15.29 -13.62 10.37
N HIS A 330 -13.97 -13.77 10.22
CA HIS A 330 -13.37 -14.94 9.58
C HIS A 330 -13.76 -16.24 10.28
N LYS A 331 -13.64 -16.30 11.62
CA LYS A 331 -14.03 -17.48 12.40
C LYS A 331 -15.51 -17.82 12.25
N ALA A 332 -16.39 -16.83 12.24
CA ALA A 332 -17.83 -17.04 12.08
C ALA A 332 -18.21 -17.58 10.70
N ASN A 333 -17.39 -17.35 9.68
CA ASN A 333 -17.63 -17.75 8.30
C ASN A 333 -16.69 -18.86 7.81
N ILE A 334 -15.92 -19.51 8.68
CA ILE A 334 -14.87 -20.47 8.29
C ILE A 334 -15.41 -21.61 7.42
N HIS A 335 -16.67 -22.02 7.64
CA HIS A 335 -17.33 -23.07 6.88
C HIS A 335 -17.58 -22.71 5.41
N LEU A 336 -17.68 -21.40 5.08
CA LEU A 336 -17.83 -20.89 3.72
C LEU A 336 -16.48 -20.57 3.05
N LEU A 337 -15.39 -20.57 3.83
CA LEU A 337 -14.05 -20.22 3.38
C LEU A 337 -13.17 -21.45 3.08
N GLN A 338 -13.75 -22.64 3.00
CA GLN A 338 -12.99 -23.89 2.78
C GLN A 338 -12.21 -23.90 1.47
N GLN A 339 -12.64 -23.15 0.46
CA GLN A 339 -11.95 -23.02 -0.81
C GLN A 339 -10.90 -21.90 -0.83
N SER A 340 -10.87 -21.03 0.17
CA SER A 340 -9.87 -19.96 0.25
C SER A 340 -8.47 -20.55 0.46
N LYS A 341 -7.50 -19.99 -0.24
CA LYS A 341 -6.10 -20.37 -0.05
C LYS A 341 -5.58 -19.86 1.28
N PHE A 342 -4.89 -20.71 2.04
CA PHE A 342 -4.14 -20.36 3.24
C PHE A 342 -2.66 -20.56 2.96
N LEU A 343 -1.85 -19.50 3.17
CA LEU A 343 -0.41 -19.50 2.95
C LEU A 343 0.31 -19.37 4.29
N LYS A 344 1.31 -20.23 4.53
CA LYS A 344 2.27 -20.08 5.63
C LYS A 344 3.45 -19.25 5.18
N LEU A 345 4.20 -18.66 6.10
CA LEU A 345 5.39 -17.86 5.77
C LEU A 345 6.38 -18.58 4.85
N ARG A 346 6.53 -19.89 5.01
CA ARG A 346 7.39 -20.74 4.15
C ARG A 346 6.90 -20.81 2.69
N ASP A 347 5.64 -20.53 2.42
CA ASP A 347 5.05 -20.65 1.09
C ASP A 347 5.24 -19.34 0.28
N PHE A 348 5.65 -18.25 0.94
CA PHE A 348 5.78 -16.94 0.32
C PHE A 348 6.75 -16.91 -0.85
N SER A 349 7.89 -17.56 -0.74
CA SER A 349 8.89 -17.66 -1.81
C SER A 349 8.33 -18.29 -3.08
N ASN A 350 7.40 -19.25 -2.96
CA ASN A 350 6.74 -19.87 -4.12
C ASN A 350 5.80 -18.90 -4.84
N CYS A 351 5.17 -17.96 -4.14
CA CYS A 351 4.23 -17.00 -4.72
C CYS A 351 4.90 -16.11 -5.78
N PHE A 352 6.19 -15.80 -5.62
CA PHE A 352 6.95 -14.99 -6.59
C PHE A 352 7.21 -15.67 -7.93
N LYS A 353 6.90 -16.95 -8.07
CA LYS A 353 6.99 -17.67 -9.34
C LYS A 353 5.76 -17.44 -10.22
N TYR A 354 4.57 -17.21 -9.64
CA TYR A 354 3.29 -17.12 -10.33
C TYR A 354 3.04 -15.67 -10.80
N ILE A 355 3.70 -15.31 -11.89
CA ILE A 355 3.75 -13.93 -12.41
C ILE A 355 3.27 -13.80 -13.86
N ILE A 356 2.72 -14.86 -14.45
CA ILE A 356 2.15 -14.86 -15.80
C ILE A 356 0.71 -15.35 -15.73
N TRP A 357 -0.17 -14.68 -16.44
CA TRP A 357 -1.56 -15.07 -16.57
C TRP A 357 -1.77 -15.95 -17.82
N ASP A 358 -2.27 -17.15 -17.62
CA ASP A 358 -2.68 -18.06 -18.69
C ASP A 358 -4.17 -17.85 -19.01
N ASN A 359 -4.45 -17.15 -20.11
CA ASN A 359 -5.81 -16.85 -20.55
C ASN A 359 -6.64 -18.11 -20.90
N LYS A 360 -5.97 -19.20 -21.31
CA LYS A 360 -6.65 -20.45 -21.73
C LYS A 360 -7.10 -21.26 -20.51
N ASN A 361 -6.26 -21.35 -19.51
CA ASN A 361 -6.51 -22.13 -18.30
C ASN A 361 -7.03 -21.25 -17.14
N GLU A 362 -7.16 -19.93 -17.33
CA GLU A 362 -7.66 -18.93 -16.36
C GLU A 362 -6.96 -19.03 -15.00
N LYS A 363 -5.62 -19.11 -15.01
CA LYS A 363 -4.81 -19.24 -13.79
C LYS A 363 -3.45 -18.56 -13.94
N LEU A 364 -2.84 -18.22 -12.81
CA LEU A 364 -1.45 -17.80 -12.76
C LEU A 364 -0.52 -18.99 -12.95
N ILE A 365 0.53 -18.81 -13.77
CA ILE A 365 1.56 -19.79 -14.04
C ILE A 365 2.96 -19.21 -13.80
N PRO A 366 3.96 -20.08 -13.57
CA PRO A 366 5.35 -19.65 -13.46
C PRO A 366 5.86 -19.09 -14.80
N ALA A 367 6.76 -18.11 -14.72
CA ALA A 367 7.51 -17.66 -15.89
C ALA A 367 8.61 -18.69 -16.20
N SER A 368 8.46 -19.36 -17.33
CA SER A 368 9.48 -20.28 -17.90
C SER A 368 10.76 -19.56 -18.32
#